data_d4f899a5340d4e7cd98e3befc5fcd44b
#
_entry.id   d4f899a5340d4e7cd98e3befc5fcd44b
#
_cell.length_a   1.000
_cell.length_b   1.000
_cell.length_c   1.000
_cell.angle_alpha   90.00
_cell.angle_beta   90.00
_cell.angle_gamma   90.00
#
_symmetry.space_group_name_H-M   'P 1'
#
loop_
_entity.id
_entity.type
_entity.pdbx_description
1 polymer ?
#
loop_
_entity_poly.entity_id
_entity_poly.type
_entity_poly.pdbx_seq_one_letter_code
_entity_poly.pdbx_strand_id
1 'polypeptide(L)'
;MIKFPEDKPRVPKKEPRYFFIYGKPMSGKTFFASYFPHALDINTDDNAEQSRVPFVSLLKDENNEPVSDIRGRLFEIIKGLPQTSFKTVIIDTIEDVVDAITKQITDEAGEKYISDGKLSYGKGSGMVKKVINDLVLDLKALPVNVIWISREEEQTDIASGVTKNIPALKQKYYNIIAGNCDLVIRTQKT
;
A
#
# COMPACT_ATOMS: atom_id res chain seq x y z
N MET A 1 29.12 2.45 18.91
CA MET A 1 30.17 1.71 18.17
C MET A 1 29.46 0.66 17.32
N ILE A 2 29.65 0.62 16.01
CA ILE A 2 29.06 -0.39 15.11
C ILE A 2 29.84 -1.68 15.28
N LYS A 3 29.13 -2.80 15.52
CA LYS A 3 29.71 -4.12 15.60
C LYS A 3 29.56 -4.78 14.23
N PHE A 4 30.68 -5.02 13.55
CA PHE A 4 30.68 -5.72 12.27
C PHE A 4 30.44 -7.24 12.48
N PRO A 5 29.67 -7.88 11.58
CA PRO A 5 29.51 -9.32 11.60
C PRO A 5 30.84 -10.02 11.21
N GLU A 6 30.96 -11.33 11.54
CA GLU A 6 32.04 -12.16 11.03
C GLU A 6 31.88 -12.37 9.52
N ASP A 7 33.02 -12.44 8.81
CA ASP A 7 33.06 -12.78 7.37
C ASP A 7 32.83 -14.29 7.17
N LYS A 8 31.58 -14.72 7.31
CA LYS A 8 31.14 -16.10 7.13
C LYS A 8 29.82 -16.13 6.37
N PRO A 9 29.58 -17.11 5.48
CA PRO A 9 28.27 -17.35 4.91
C PRO A 9 27.22 -17.51 6.03
N ARG A 10 26.10 -16.77 5.91
CA ARG A 10 24.97 -16.87 6.84
C ARG A 10 23.92 -17.81 6.29
N VAL A 11 23.32 -18.61 7.15
CA VAL A 11 22.08 -19.31 6.80
C VAL A 11 20.95 -18.28 6.75
N PRO A 12 20.22 -18.16 5.62
CA PRO A 12 19.10 -17.26 5.53
C PRO A 12 18.05 -17.56 6.62
N LYS A 13 17.65 -16.55 7.35
CA LYS A 13 16.51 -16.67 8.27
C LYS A 13 15.21 -16.59 7.47
N LYS A 14 14.17 -17.23 8.00
CA LYS A 14 12.81 -17.07 7.50
C LYS A 14 12.33 -15.69 7.93
N GLU A 15 12.35 -14.72 7.01
CA GLU A 15 11.95 -13.34 7.25
C GLU A 15 10.53 -13.08 6.71
N PRO A 16 9.84 -12.08 7.22
CA PRO A 16 8.62 -11.58 6.61
C PRO A 16 8.83 -11.25 5.14
N ARG A 17 7.78 -11.43 4.34
CA ARG A 17 7.82 -11.24 2.90
C ARG A 17 6.97 -10.05 2.49
N TYR A 18 7.36 -9.42 1.41
CA TYR A 18 6.68 -8.27 0.82
C TYR A 18 6.13 -8.66 -0.52
N PHE A 19 4.82 -8.49 -0.70
CA PHE A 19 4.09 -8.91 -1.90
C PHE A 19 3.36 -7.73 -2.51
N PHE A 20 3.40 -7.63 -3.82
CA PHE A 20 2.54 -6.74 -4.58
C PHE A 20 1.58 -7.59 -5.42
N ILE A 21 0.28 -7.49 -5.16
CA ILE A 21 -0.74 -8.31 -5.82
C ILE A 21 -1.66 -7.39 -6.60
N TYR A 22 -1.81 -7.62 -7.90
CA TYR A 22 -2.72 -6.85 -8.73
C TYR A 22 -3.58 -7.74 -9.62
N GLY A 23 -4.69 -7.22 -10.10
CA GLY A 23 -5.61 -7.92 -10.98
C GLY A 23 -6.96 -7.22 -11.09
N LYS A 24 -7.78 -7.70 -12.03
CA LYS A 24 -9.14 -7.16 -12.26
C LYS A 24 -10.01 -7.28 -11.00
N PRO A 25 -11.07 -6.49 -10.87
CA PRO A 25 -12.06 -6.68 -9.81
C PRO A 25 -12.53 -8.13 -9.75
N MET A 26 -12.74 -8.65 -8.53
CA MET A 26 -13.19 -10.02 -8.27
C MET A 26 -12.26 -11.14 -8.80
N SER A 27 -10.97 -10.82 -9.06
CA SER A 27 -9.96 -11.82 -9.45
C SER A 27 -9.36 -12.60 -8.26
N GLY A 28 -9.87 -12.38 -7.04
CA GLY A 28 -9.46 -13.11 -5.84
C GLY A 28 -8.26 -12.54 -5.11
N LYS A 29 -7.86 -11.28 -5.32
CA LYS A 29 -6.73 -10.63 -4.64
C LYS A 29 -6.84 -10.68 -3.11
N THR A 30 -7.89 -10.08 -2.57
CA THR A 30 -8.17 -10.05 -1.13
C THR A 30 -8.37 -11.45 -0.57
N PHE A 31 -9.07 -12.33 -1.33
CA PHE A 31 -9.24 -13.72 -0.96
C PHE A 31 -7.90 -14.45 -0.82
N PHE A 32 -6.99 -14.30 -1.78
CA PHE A 32 -5.65 -14.88 -1.69
C PHE A 32 -4.87 -14.31 -0.49
N ALA A 33 -4.92 -13.01 -0.29
CA ALA A 33 -4.25 -12.34 0.84
C ALA A 33 -4.79 -12.81 2.21
N SER A 34 -6.07 -13.19 2.29
CA SER A 34 -6.70 -13.66 3.53
C SER A 34 -6.15 -15.01 4.06
N TYR A 35 -5.42 -15.76 3.26
CA TYR A 35 -4.76 -16.99 3.70
C TYR A 35 -3.42 -16.79 4.38
N PHE A 36 -2.92 -15.56 4.42
CA PHE A 36 -1.68 -15.28 5.15
C PHE A 36 -1.93 -15.29 6.67
N PRO A 37 -0.91 -15.68 7.47
CA PRO A 37 -1.11 -15.89 8.90
C PRO A 37 -1.41 -14.57 9.62
N HIS A 38 -2.41 -14.59 10.48
CA HIS A 38 -2.78 -13.47 11.36
C HIS A 38 -2.81 -12.12 10.62
N ALA A 39 -3.58 -12.07 9.54
CA ALA A 39 -3.66 -10.89 8.69
C ALA A 39 -4.56 -9.82 9.30
N LEU A 40 -4.15 -8.56 9.15
CA LEU A 40 -4.95 -7.35 9.35
C LEU A 40 -5.07 -6.64 8.01
N ASP A 41 -6.28 -6.29 7.62
CA ASP A 41 -6.56 -5.50 6.43
C ASP A 41 -6.71 -4.02 6.78
N ILE A 42 -5.83 -3.17 6.24
CA ILE A 42 -6.00 -1.72 6.24
C ILE A 42 -6.80 -1.39 4.98
N ASN A 43 -8.08 -1.23 5.18
CA ASN A 43 -9.07 -1.19 4.11
C ASN A 43 -9.47 0.25 3.76
N THR A 44 -9.70 0.49 2.48
CA THR A 44 -10.14 1.77 1.94
C THR A 44 -11.50 1.70 1.25
N ASP A 45 -12.09 0.52 1.13
CA ASP A 45 -13.42 0.34 0.55
C ASP A 45 -14.41 -0.23 1.56
N ASP A 46 -15.70 -0.13 1.28
CA ASP A 46 -16.75 -0.61 2.18
C ASP A 46 -16.99 -2.14 2.08
N ASN A 47 -16.16 -2.87 1.33
CA ASN A 47 -16.31 -4.32 1.11
C ASN A 47 -15.60 -5.18 2.18
N ALA A 48 -14.85 -4.58 3.09
CA ALA A 48 -14.08 -5.29 4.12
C ALA A 48 -14.96 -6.15 5.03
N GLU A 49 -16.22 -5.77 5.27
CA GLU A 49 -17.17 -6.53 6.08
C GLU A 49 -17.47 -7.93 5.48
N GLN A 50 -17.24 -8.13 4.18
CA GLN A 50 -17.39 -9.41 3.52
C GLN A 50 -16.14 -10.28 3.63
N SER A 51 -15.03 -9.74 4.13
CA SER A 51 -13.77 -10.44 4.32
C SER A 51 -13.80 -11.28 5.61
N ARG A 52 -13.02 -12.37 5.63
CA ARG A 52 -12.76 -13.15 6.85
C ARG A 52 -11.62 -12.56 7.69
N VAL A 53 -10.93 -11.58 7.16
CA VAL A 53 -9.79 -10.94 7.81
C VAL A 53 -10.28 -9.79 8.68
N PRO A 54 -9.82 -9.67 9.92
CA PRO A 54 -10.00 -8.46 10.70
C PRO A 54 -9.52 -7.24 9.91
N PHE A 55 -10.26 -6.16 9.96
CA PHE A 55 -9.91 -4.96 9.21
C PHE A 55 -9.97 -3.70 10.05
N VAL A 56 -9.28 -2.68 9.60
CA VAL A 56 -9.37 -1.30 10.08
C VAL A 56 -9.64 -0.42 8.87
N SER A 57 -10.73 0.35 8.90
CA SER A 57 -10.99 1.33 7.85
C SER A 57 -9.99 2.50 7.97
N LEU A 58 -9.36 2.85 6.86
CA LEU A 58 -8.50 4.02 6.78
C LEU A 58 -9.31 5.31 6.62
N LEU A 59 -10.48 5.23 5.96
CA LEU A 59 -11.29 6.39 5.58
C LEU A 59 -12.38 6.74 6.59
N LYS A 60 -12.73 5.81 7.48
CA LYS A 60 -13.79 5.98 8.48
C LYS A 60 -13.29 5.59 9.86
N ASP A 61 -13.79 6.27 10.88
CA ASP A 61 -13.52 5.94 12.29
C ASP A 61 -14.49 4.87 12.81
N GLU A 62 -14.42 4.57 14.11
CA GLU A 62 -15.27 3.57 14.79
C GLU A 62 -16.76 3.98 14.84
N ASN A 63 -17.07 5.26 14.61
CA ASN A 63 -18.43 5.81 14.54
C ASN A 63 -18.93 5.89 13.10
N ASN A 64 -18.17 5.37 12.13
CA ASN A 64 -18.43 5.45 10.69
C ASN A 64 -18.35 6.89 10.13
N GLU A 65 -17.67 7.80 10.85
CA GLU A 65 -17.45 9.17 10.42
C GLU A 65 -16.18 9.30 9.57
N PRO A 66 -16.15 10.20 8.56
CA PRO A 66 -15.00 10.38 7.70
C PRO A 66 -13.75 10.83 8.48
N VAL A 67 -12.63 10.16 8.25
CA VAL A 67 -11.33 10.55 8.81
C VAL A 67 -10.72 11.67 7.96
N SER A 68 -10.37 12.78 8.60
CA SER A 68 -9.71 13.93 7.94
C SER A 68 -8.18 13.79 7.91
N ASP A 69 -7.57 13.22 8.95
CA ASP A 69 -6.13 12.98 9.02
C ASP A 69 -5.78 11.54 8.64
N ILE A 70 -5.81 11.27 7.34
CA ILE A 70 -5.49 9.96 6.76
C ILE A 70 -4.05 9.54 7.07
N ARG A 71 -3.11 10.48 6.98
CA ARG A 71 -1.68 10.21 7.23
C ARG A 71 -1.45 9.85 8.69
N GLY A 72 -1.99 10.65 9.62
CA GLY A 72 -1.89 10.37 11.05
C GLY A 72 -2.48 9.00 11.39
N ARG A 73 -3.71 8.72 10.93
CA ARG A 73 -4.37 7.42 11.18
C ARG A 73 -3.56 6.25 10.62
N LEU A 74 -3.04 6.36 9.40
CA LEU A 74 -2.22 5.31 8.79
C LEU A 74 -0.97 5.01 9.64
N PHE A 75 -0.25 6.04 10.07
CA PHE A 75 0.94 5.88 10.90
C PHE A 75 0.60 5.40 12.33
N GLU A 76 -0.53 5.80 12.91
CA GLU A 76 -1.00 5.27 14.20
C GLU A 76 -1.29 3.77 14.12
N ILE A 77 -1.97 3.31 13.07
CA ILE A 77 -2.23 1.88 12.85
C ILE A 77 -0.88 1.12 12.80
N ILE A 78 0.06 1.59 11.98
CA ILE A 78 1.37 0.94 11.82
C ILE A 78 2.15 0.92 13.13
N LYS A 79 2.16 2.02 13.87
CA LYS A 79 2.83 2.14 15.16
C LYS A 79 2.22 1.21 16.23
N GLY A 80 0.93 0.93 16.14
CA GLY A 80 0.22 0.02 17.03
C GLY A 80 0.48 -1.47 16.75
N LEU A 81 0.87 -1.83 15.52
CA LEU A 81 1.06 -3.24 15.10
C LEU A 81 1.96 -4.07 16.03
N PRO A 82 3.12 -3.56 16.51
CA PRO A 82 3.99 -4.34 17.41
C PRO A 82 3.33 -4.78 18.71
N GLN A 83 2.24 -4.13 19.10
CA GLN A 83 1.49 -4.43 20.34
C GLN A 83 0.36 -5.44 20.09
N THR A 84 0.23 -5.93 18.87
CA THR A 84 -0.82 -6.88 18.44
C THR A 84 -0.24 -8.25 18.12
N SER A 85 -1.13 -9.22 17.89
CA SER A 85 -0.74 -10.57 17.43
C SER A 85 -0.66 -10.71 15.89
N PHE A 86 -0.93 -9.64 15.14
CA PHE A 86 -0.91 -9.68 13.68
C PHE A 86 0.50 -9.95 13.15
N LYS A 87 0.56 -10.77 12.09
CA LYS A 87 1.80 -11.18 11.41
C LYS A 87 1.82 -10.78 9.94
N THR A 88 0.71 -10.32 9.44
CA THR A 88 0.53 -9.86 8.06
C THR A 88 -0.29 -8.59 8.04
N VAL A 89 0.13 -7.61 7.27
CA VAL A 89 -0.62 -6.39 6.98
C VAL A 89 -0.97 -6.40 5.50
N ILE A 90 -2.25 -6.22 5.22
CA ILE A 90 -2.79 -6.06 3.87
C ILE A 90 -3.17 -4.59 3.71
N ILE A 91 -2.87 -3.99 2.57
CA ILE A 91 -3.30 -2.63 2.19
C ILE A 91 -4.16 -2.77 0.94
N ASP A 92 -5.47 -2.60 1.11
CA ASP A 92 -6.49 -2.84 0.06
C ASP A 92 -7.43 -1.63 -0.10
N THR A 93 -7.24 -0.78 -1.11
CA THR A 93 -6.23 -0.84 -2.17
C THR A 93 -5.24 0.32 -2.06
N ILE A 94 -4.05 0.12 -2.58
CA ILE A 94 -2.99 1.14 -2.49
C ILE A 94 -3.29 2.38 -3.33
N GLU A 95 -4.04 2.27 -4.42
CA GLU A 95 -4.49 3.43 -5.20
C GLU A 95 -5.32 4.37 -4.33
N ASP A 96 -6.29 3.83 -3.60
CA ASP A 96 -7.19 4.63 -2.76
C ASP A 96 -6.44 5.28 -1.58
N VAL A 97 -5.43 4.60 -1.03
CA VAL A 97 -4.51 5.19 -0.04
C VAL A 97 -3.78 6.40 -0.62
N VAL A 98 -3.22 6.26 -1.84
CA VAL A 98 -2.53 7.36 -2.53
C VAL A 98 -3.47 8.52 -2.81
N ASP A 99 -4.69 8.24 -3.23
CA ASP A 99 -5.69 9.27 -3.55
C ASP A 99 -6.19 9.97 -2.29
N ALA A 100 -6.41 9.25 -1.18
CA ALA A 100 -6.78 9.83 0.10
C ALA A 100 -5.68 10.76 0.67
N ILE A 101 -4.41 10.33 0.59
CA ILE A 101 -3.25 11.16 0.97
C ILE A 101 -3.16 12.39 0.06
N THR A 102 -3.36 12.21 -1.25
CA THR A 102 -3.34 13.32 -2.21
C THR A 102 -4.43 14.34 -1.89
N LYS A 103 -5.65 13.87 -1.61
CA LYS A 103 -6.76 14.71 -1.19
C LYS A 103 -6.44 15.49 0.09
N GLN A 104 -5.96 14.82 1.13
CA GLN A 104 -5.59 15.48 2.38
C GLN A 104 -4.55 16.60 2.14
N ILE A 105 -3.51 16.35 1.33
CA ILE A 105 -2.48 17.35 1.02
C ILE A 105 -3.05 18.55 0.25
N THR A 106 -3.99 18.33 -0.68
CA THR A 106 -4.64 19.41 -1.42
C THR A 106 -5.55 20.23 -0.52
N ASP A 107 -6.34 19.58 0.33
CA ASP A 107 -7.24 20.24 1.29
C ASP A 107 -6.46 21.10 2.30
N GLU A 108 -5.36 20.58 2.87
CA GLU A 108 -4.47 21.32 3.79
C GLU A 108 -3.81 22.54 3.13
N ALA A 109 -3.50 22.46 1.85
CA ALA A 109 -2.93 23.58 1.10
C ALA A 109 -3.97 24.62 0.67
N GLY A 110 -5.25 24.26 0.69
CA GLY A 110 -6.36 25.04 0.14
C GLY A 110 -6.35 25.08 -1.38
N GLU A 111 -5.84 24.03 -2.03
CA GLU A 111 -5.70 23.92 -3.48
C GLU A 111 -6.69 22.89 -4.04
N LYS A 112 -7.10 23.09 -5.30
CA LYS A 112 -8.01 22.16 -5.96
C LYS A 112 -7.31 20.91 -6.49
N TYR A 113 -6.11 21.07 -6.99
CA TYR A 113 -5.31 19.98 -7.56
C TYR A 113 -3.91 19.95 -6.96
N ILE A 114 -3.31 18.77 -6.94
CA ILE A 114 -1.96 18.52 -6.41
C ILE A 114 -0.84 19.26 -7.18
N SER A 115 -1.16 19.84 -8.32
CA SER A 115 -0.26 20.62 -9.18
C SER A 115 -0.44 22.12 -9.06
N ASP A 116 -1.44 22.60 -8.29
CA ASP A 116 -1.83 24.01 -8.27
C ASP A 116 -1.07 24.81 -7.20
N GLY A 117 -1.01 26.11 -7.38
CA GLY A 117 -0.58 27.12 -6.43
C GLY A 117 0.63 26.71 -5.58
N LYS A 118 0.43 26.55 -4.28
CA LYS A 118 1.48 26.17 -3.31
C LYS A 118 2.06 24.77 -3.56
N LEU A 119 1.34 23.91 -4.26
CA LEU A 119 1.72 22.52 -4.58
C LEU A 119 2.32 22.39 -5.98
N SER A 120 2.45 23.48 -6.72
CA SER A 120 3.01 23.53 -8.08
C SER A 120 4.47 23.04 -8.16
N TYR A 121 4.97 22.91 -9.40
CA TYR A 121 6.34 22.49 -9.70
C TYR A 121 6.75 21.17 -9.04
N GLY A 122 5.80 20.25 -8.89
CA GLY A 122 6.05 18.91 -8.36
C GLY A 122 6.11 18.84 -6.83
N LYS A 123 5.95 19.95 -6.10
CA LYS A 123 5.96 19.96 -4.62
C LYS A 123 4.91 19.03 -4.04
N GLY A 124 3.64 19.17 -4.45
CA GLY A 124 2.55 18.31 -3.97
C GLY A 124 2.79 16.83 -4.26
N SER A 125 3.19 16.51 -5.49
CA SER A 125 3.57 15.14 -5.85
C SER A 125 4.76 14.61 -5.05
N GLY A 126 5.73 15.49 -4.70
CA GLY A 126 6.85 15.15 -3.84
C GLY A 126 6.42 14.83 -2.40
N MET A 127 5.43 15.58 -1.86
CA MET A 127 4.86 15.31 -0.54
C MET A 127 4.18 13.95 -0.48
N VAL A 128 3.31 13.63 -1.46
CA VAL A 128 2.69 12.30 -1.56
C VAL A 128 3.75 11.21 -1.65
N LYS A 129 4.74 11.40 -2.53
CA LYS A 129 5.85 10.44 -2.70
C LYS A 129 6.60 10.20 -1.39
N LYS A 130 6.84 11.26 -0.61
CA LYS A 130 7.48 11.13 0.70
C LYS A 130 6.66 10.29 1.66
N VAL A 131 5.35 10.54 1.78
CA VAL A 131 4.47 9.76 2.65
C VAL A 131 4.46 8.28 2.28
N ILE A 132 4.37 7.95 0.98
CA ILE A 132 4.40 6.56 0.52
C ILE A 132 5.76 5.90 0.81
N ASN A 133 6.85 6.63 0.64
CA ASN A 133 8.17 6.11 0.95
C ASN A 133 8.37 5.86 2.46
N ASP A 134 7.92 6.80 3.29
CA ASP A 134 7.95 6.66 4.75
C ASP A 134 7.09 5.45 5.19
N LEU A 135 5.89 5.27 4.62
CA LEU A 135 5.02 4.11 4.85
C LEU A 135 5.72 2.77 4.55
N VAL A 136 6.40 2.69 3.40
CA VAL A 136 7.17 1.48 3.03
C VAL A 136 8.29 1.22 4.03
N LEU A 137 9.03 2.25 4.44
CA LEU A 137 10.14 2.12 5.39
C LEU A 137 9.66 1.70 6.77
N ASP A 138 8.58 2.29 7.27
CA ASP A 138 8.01 1.96 8.57
C ASP A 138 7.50 0.51 8.61
N LEU A 139 6.81 0.07 7.56
CA LEU A 139 6.38 -1.33 7.45
C LEU A 139 7.57 -2.29 7.35
N LYS A 140 8.65 -1.92 6.66
CA LYS A 140 9.88 -2.73 6.59
C LYS A 140 10.63 -2.84 7.91
N ALA A 141 10.44 -1.89 8.81
CA ALA A 141 11.01 -1.95 10.16
C ALA A 141 10.30 -2.96 11.07
N LEU A 142 9.11 -3.43 10.69
CA LEU A 142 8.31 -4.36 11.47
C LEU A 142 8.54 -5.82 11.07
N PRO A 143 8.45 -6.76 12.02
CA PRO A 143 8.59 -8.20 11.76
C PRO A 143 7.28 -8.81 11.22
N VAL A 144 6.69 -8.23 10.18
CA VAL A 144 5.42 -8.65 9.57
C VAL A 144 5.56 -8.89 8.08
N ASN A 145 4.69 -9.71 7.49
CA ASN A 145 4.49 -9.74 6.06
C ASN A 145 3.69 -8.51 5.63
N VAL A 146 3.95 -7.98 4.44
CA VAL A 146 3.19 -6.86 3.88
C VAL A 146 2.68 -7.24 2.51
N ILE A 147 1.38 -7.04 2.29
CA ILE A 147 0.69 -7.33 1.03
C ILE A 147 0.05 -6.03 0.54
N TRP A 148 0.54 -5.53 -0.59
CA TRP A 148 -0.02 -4.40 -1.29
C TRP A 148 -1.00 -4.91 -2.35
N ILE A 149 -2.26 -4.53 -2.27
CA ILE A 149 -3.27 -4.88 -3.26
C ILE A 149 -3.52 -3.69 -4.17
N SER A 150 -3.51 -3.95 -5.48
CA SER A 150 -3.71 -2.96 -6.55
C SER A 150 -4.76 -3.46 -7.54
N ARG A 151 -5.49 -2.54 -8.12
CA ARG A 151 -6.34 -2.82 -9.28
C ARG A 151 -5.47 -3.02 -10.52
N GLU A 152 -6.06 -3.59 -11.56
CA GLU A 152 -5.44 -3.75 -12.87
C GLU A 152 -6.07 -2.80 -13.87
N GLU A 153 -5.25 -2.21 -14.72
CA GLU A 153 -5.68 -1.48 -15.91
C GLU A 153 -5.03 -2.03 -17.18
N GLU A 154 -5.65 -1.76 -18.32
CA GLU A 154 -5.13 -2.12 -19.62
C GLU A 154 -4.42 -0.90 -20.23
N GLN A 155 -3.16 -1.08 -20.62
CA GLN A 155 -2.39 -0.07 -21.33
C GLN A 155 -2.04 -0.57 -22.71
N THR A 156 -2.49 0.14 -23.73
CA THR A 156 -2.16 -0.16 -25.14
C THR A 156 -1.03 0.74 -25.62
N ASP A 157 0.04 0.15 -26.07
CA ASP A 157 1.10 0.85 -26.75
C ASP A 157 0.62 1.24 -28.16
N ILE A 158 0.50 2.53 -28.42
CA ILE A 158 -0.05 3.08 -29.66
C ILE A 158 0.84 2.70 -30.87
N ALA A 159 2.15 2.60 -30.66
CA ALA A 159 3.09 2.32 -31.75
C ALA A 159 3.08 0.86 -32.17
N SER A 160 2.95 -0.05 -31.21
CA SER A 160 2.99 -1.51 -31.48
C SER A 160 1.60 -2.16 -31.52
N GLY A 161 0.56 -1.47 -31.05
CA GLY A 161 -0.79 -2.03 -30.87
C GLY A 161 -0.89 -3.10 -29.76
N VAL A 162 0.17 -3.31 -28.97
CA VAL A 162 0.21 -4.33 -27.94
C VAL A 162 -0.45 -3.80 -26.67
N THR A 163 -1.47 -4.52 -26.19
CA THR A 163 -2.11 -4.24 -24.89
C THR A 163 -1.46 -5.05 -23.78
N LYS A 164 -1.08 -4.38 -22.70
CA LYS A 164 -0.53 -4.98 -21.48
C LYS A 164 -1.45 -4.72 -20.31
N ASN A 165 -1.57 -5.71 -19.43
CA ASN A 165 -2.23 -5.53 -18.15
C ASN A 165 -1.20 -5.09 -17.12
N ILE A 166 -1.42 -3.94 -16.52
CA ILE A 166 -0.52 -3.32 -15.55
C ILE A 166 -1.27 -2.96 -14.27
N PRO A 167 -0.58 -2.77 -13.13
CA PRO A 167 -1.20 -2.19 -11.95
C PRO A 167 -1.75 -0.79 -12.24
N ALA A 168 -2.93 -0.47 -11.71
CA ALA A 168 -3.55 0.85 -11.85
C ALA A 168 -2.81 1.95 -11.07
N LEU A 169 -1.84 1.58 -10.26
CA LEU A 169 -1.02 2.49 -9.48
C LEU A 169 -0.05 3.28 -10.39
N LYS A 170 -0.05 4.61 -10.26
CA LYS A 170 0.89 5.47 -11.01
C LYS A 170 2.32 4.97 -10.88
N GLN A 171 3.04 4.88 -12.00
CA GLN A 171 4.37 4.29 -12.12
C GLN A 171 5.38 4.77 -11.04
N LYS A 172 5.33 6.06 -10.67
CA LYS A 172 6.22 6.63 -9.65
C LYS A 172 6.02 6.02 -8.25
N TYR A 173 4.79 5.64 -7.89
CA TYR A 173 4.47 4.99 -6.62
C TYR A 173 4.68 3.48 -6.70
N TYR A 174 4.31 2.88 -7.84
CA TYR A 174 4.59 1.49 -8.14
C TYR A 174 6.08 1.16 -7.98
N ASN A 175 6.96 1.99 -8.54
CA ASN A 175 8.41 1.77 -8.44
C ASN A 175 8.92 1.79 -6.98
N ILE A 176 8.32 2.61 -6.11
CA ILE A 176 8.68 2.64 -4.70
C ILE A 176 8.23 1.35 -4.01
N ILE A 177 6.99 0.94 -4.22
CA ILE A 177 6.38 -0.18 -3.50
C ILE A 177 6.89 -1.50 -4.06
N ALA A 178 6.71 -1.75 -5.36
CA ALA A 178 7.09 -3.01 -6.00
C ALA A 178 8.61 -3.24 -5.99
N GLY A 179 9.40 -2.15 -6.07
CA GLY A 179 10.85 -2.23 -5.92
C GLY A 179 11.32 -2.67 -4.52
N ASN A 180 10.43 -2.68 -3.53
CA ASN A 180 10.66 -3.17 -2.18
C ASN A 180 9.95 -4.51 -1.89
N CYS A 181 9.29 -5.10 -2.90
CA CYS A 181 8.61 -6.39 -2.76
C CYS A 181 9.50 -7.55 -3.23
N ASP A 182 9.34 -8.70 -2.59
CA ASP A 182 9.99 -9.96 -2.98
C ASP A 182 9.30 -10.57 -4.20
N LEU A 183 7.97 -10.38 -4.33
CA LEU A 183 7.15 -10.95 -5.39
C LEU A 183 6.10 -9.93 -5.87
N VAL A 184 5.93 -9.88 -7.19
CA VAL A 184 4.80 -9.22 -7.85
C VAL A 184 3.92 -10.29 -8.48
N ILE A 185 2.66 -10.35 -8.08
CA ILE A 185 1.71 -11.42 -8.44
C ILE A 185 0.53 -10.78 -9.18
N ARG A 186 0.19 -11.32 -10.34
CA ARG A 186 -1.05 -11.00 -11.03
C ARG A 186 -2.08 -12.08 -10.77
N THR A 187 -3.26 -11.70 -10.28
CA THR A 187 -4.39 -12.62 -10.16
C THR A 187 -5.28 -12.52 -11.41
N GLN A 188 -5.74 -13.67 -11.87
CA GLN A 188 -6.62 -13.76 -13.02
C GLN A 188 -7.74 -14.76 -12.73
N LYS A 189 -8.97 -14.40 -13.13
CA LYS A 189 -10.09 -15.33 -13.12
C LYS A 189 -10.04 -16.15 -14.40
N THR A 190 -10.05 -17.45 -14.27
CA THR A 190 -10.20 -18.41 -15.38
C THR A 190 -11.67 -18.68 -15.63
#